data_604ffc24c6cf7bc99a2c73a213a31c1a
#
_entry.id   604ffc24c6cf7bc99a2c73a213a31c1a
#
_cell.length_a   1.000
_cell.length_b   1.000
_cell.length_c   1.000
_cell.angle_alpha   90.00
_cell.angle_beta   90.00
_cell.angle_gamma   90.00
#
_symmetry.space_group_name_H-M   'P 1'
#
loop_
_entity.id
_entity.type
_entity.pdbx_description
1 polymer ?
#
loop_
_entity_poly.entity_id
_entity_poly.type
_entity_poly.pdbx_seq_one_letter_code
_entity_poly.pdbx_strand_id
1 'polypeptide(L)'
;RILIYGAGVIGSLYAVLLKEAGYDTTIYARGHRLEALQNQGLLYKKNNIIKKVDIKVIDYLQDNDIYDFIFLTVRENQLYQALKELKSNKSKNIITMVNSIDTYEKWESIVGKGRILPAFPGAGGSITNDILDASLTPRFIQPTTFSEITGKKTNRTQQLSQIFKHARIPFQQVNNMHIWQLCHLGMVIPLADAYYQTEY
;
A
#
# COMPACT_ATOMS: atom_id res chain seq x y z
N ARG A 1 -2.29 -13.98 -6.75
CA ARG A 1 -2.54 -13.80 -5.30
C ARG A 1 -1.86 -12.52 -4.80
N ILE A 2 -2.60 -11.69 -4.09
CA ILE A 2 -2.10 -10.42 -3.57
C ILE A 2 -2.32 -10.36 -2.05
N LEU A 3 -1.28 -9.96 -1.30
CA LEU A 3 -1.39 -9.66 0.11
C LEU A 3 -1.35 -8.15 0.32
N ILE A 4 -2.31 -7.63 1.06
CA ILE A 4 -2.26 -6.27 1.62
C ILE A 4 -1.78 -6.39 3.07
N TYR A 5 -0.54 -6.01 3.32
CA TYR A 5 0.05 -6.03 4.65
C TYR A 5 -0.17 -4.69 5.33
N GLY A 6 -1.21 -4.63 6.15
CA GLY A 6 -1.69 -3.44 6.85
C GLY A 6 -3.11 -3.03 6.41
N ALA A 7 -4.04 -3.03 7.37
CA ALA A 7 -5.48 -2.76 7.15
C ALA A 7 -5.87 -1.31 7.49
N GLY A 8 -4.95 -0.35 7.31
CA GLY A 8 -5.23 1.09 7.41
C GLY A 8 -6.04 1.61 6.21
N VAL A 9 -6.17 2.93 6.10
CA VAL A 9 -6.93 3.59 5.03
C VAL A 9 -6.44 3.15 3.65
N ILE A 10 -5.14 3.28 3.39
CA ILE A 10 -4.53 2.94 2.09
C ILE A 10 -4.68 1.45 1.80
N GLY A 11 -4.29 0.58 2.73
CA GLY A 11 -4.38 -0.86 2.52
C GLY A 11 -5.81 -1.33 2.29
N SER A 12 -6.77 -0.83 3.07
CA SER A 12 -8.19 -1.15 2.90
C SER A 12 -8.73 -0.70 1.55
N LEU A 13 -8.36 0.51 1.08
CA LEU A 13 -8.79 0.98 -0.24
C LEU A 13 -8.24 0.12 -1.38
N TYR A 14 -6.93 -0.17 -1.37
CA TYR A 14 -6.33 -1.03 -2.39
C TYR A 14 -6.89 -2.45 -2.34
N ALA A 15 -7.19 -2.97 -1.13
CA ALA A 15 -7.84 -4.27 -0.98
C ALA A 15 -9.22 -4.33 -1.63
N VAL A 16 -10.06 -3.29 -1.42
CA VAL A 16 -11.38 -3.17 -2.08
C VAL A 16 -11.22 -3.15 -3.58
N LEU A 17 -10.37 -2.27 -4.11
CA LEU A 17 -10.20 -2.08 -5.55
C LEU A 17 -9.69 -3.34 -6.26
N LEU A 18 -8.70 -4.01 -5.66
CA LEU A 18 -8.14 -5.25 -6.20
C LEU A 18 -9.14 -6.41 -6.12
N LYS A 19 -9.88 -6.51 -5.02
CA LYS A 19 -10.93 -7.53 -4.87
C LYS A 19 -12.10 -7.31 -5.82
N GLU A 20 -12.57 -6.07 -6.00
CA GLU A 20 -13.61 -5.71 -6.99
C GLU A 20 -13.14 -5.99 -8.43
N ALA A 21 -11.84 -5.88 -8.70
CA ALA A 21 -11.23 -6.25 -9.98
C ALA A 21 -11.03 -7.77 -10.16
N GLY A 22 -11.45 -8.61 -9.20
CA GLY A 22 -11.40 -10.06 -9.29
C GLY A 22 -10.07 -10.71 -8.87
N TYR A 23 -9.15 -9.99 -8.26
CA TYR A 23 -7.91 -10.57 -7.75
C TYR A 23 -8.13 -11.36 -6.46
N ASP A 24 -7.41 -12.48 -6.31
CA ASP A 24 -7.30 -13.19 -5.03
C ASP A 24 -6.51 -12.34 -4.04
N THR A 25 -7.26 -11.59 -3.22
CA THR A 25 -6.73 -10.58 -2.31
C THR A 25 -6.96 -11.00 -0.86
N THR A 26 -5.89 -10.96 -0.08
CA THR A 26 -5.87 -11.23 1.37
C THR A 26 -5.40 -9.98 2.10
N ILE A 27 -5.99 -9.68 3.26
CA ILE A 27 -5.52 -8.60 4.16
C ILE A 27 -4.84 -9.22 5.38
N TYR A 28 -3.66 -8.71 5.70
CA TYR A 28 -3.02 -8.92 7.00
C TYR A 28 -3.39 -7.77 7.94
N ALA A 29 -4.01 -8.10 9.08
CA ALA A 29 -4.48 -7.14 10.06
C ALA A 29 -4.17 -7.58 11.49
N ARG A 30 -4.19 -6.66 12.44
CA ARG A 30 -3.98 -6.89 13.87
C ARG A 30 -4.95 -6.09 14.73
N GLY A 31 -5.06 -6.51 16.03
CA GLY A 31 -5.83 -5.81 17.04
C GLY A 31 -7.26 -5.52 16.61
N HIS A 32 -7.78 -4.39 17.04
CA HIS A 32 -9.16 -3.98 16.74
C HIS A 32 -9.52 -4.09 15.25
N ARG A 33 -8.60 -3.75 14.35
CA ARG A 33 -8.89 -3.80 12.92
C ARG A 33 -9.03 -5.23 12.38
N LEU A 34 -8.32 -6.20 12.97
CA LEU A 34 -8.50 -7.63 12.68
C LEU A 34 -9.90 -8.08 13.10
N GLU A 35 -10.29 -7.78 14.33
CA GLU A 35 -11.60 -8.15 14.88
C GLU A 35 -12.76 -7.57 14.07
N ALA A 36 -12.67 -6.29 13.71
CA ALA A 36 -13.67 -5.63 12.89
C ALA A 36 -13.80 -6.29 11.50
N LEU A 37 -12.68 -6.58 10.85
CA LEU A 37 -12.67 -7.23 9.53
C LEU A 37 -13.20 -8.67 9.57
N GLN A 38 -12.89 -9.42 10.62
CA GLN A 38 -13.38 -10.80 10.79
C GLN A 38 -14.89 -10.83 11.07
N ASN A 39 -15.40 -9.90 11.90
CA ASN A 39 -16.80 -9.89 12.31
C ASN A 39 -17.72 -9.28 11.23
N GLN A 40 -17.30 -8.21 10.59
CA GLN A 40 -18.16 -7.41 9.70
C GLN A 40 -17.75 -7.47 8.22
N GLY A 41 -16.53 -7.96 7.92
CA GLY A 41 -15.91 -7.81 6.60
C GLY A 41 -15.37 -6.39 6.40
N LEU A 42 -14.92 -6.10 5.20
CA LEU A 42 -14.41 -4.77 4.86
C LEU A 42 -15.56 -3.86 4.40
N LEU A 43 -15.99 -2.96 5.31
CA LEU A 43 -17.01 -1.96 5.02
C LEU A 43 -16.37 -0.71 4.40
N TYR A 44 -16.96 -0.19 3.33
CA TYR A 44 -16.48 1.01 2.64
C TYR A 44 -17.62 1.82 2.03
N LYS A 45 -17.42 3.13 1.92
CA LYS A 45 -18.37 4.02 1.22
C LYS A 45 -18.09 4.07 -0.27
N LYS A 46 -19.15 3.97 -1.07
CA LYS A 46 -19.13 4.20 -2.50
C LYS A 46 -20.40 4.95 -2.90
N ASN A 47 -20.25 6.17 -3.40
CA ASN A 47 -21.38 7.05 -3.72
C ASN A 47 -22.33 7.26 -2.52
N ASN A 48 -21.77 7.53 -1.33
CA ASN A 48 -22.48 7.69 -0.05
C ASN A 48 -23.27 6.46 0.44
N ILE A 49 -23.08 5.30 -0.20
CA ILE A 49 -23.69 4.04 0.22
C ILE A 49 -22.59 3.19 0.87
N ILE A 50 -22.91 2.61 2.04
CA ILE A 50 -22.02 1.66 2.69
C ILE A 50 -22.16 0.31 1.99
N LYS A 51 -21.02 -0.21 1.53
CA LYS A 51 -20.89 -1.53 0.91
C LYS A 51 -19.98 -2.41 1.74
N LYS A 52 -20.10 -3.71 1.54
CA LYS A 52 -19.26 -4.73 2.13
C LYS A 52 -18.51 -5.48 1.02
N VAL A 53 -17.24 -5.74 1.27
CA VAL A 53 -16.44 -6.69 0.49
C VAL A 53 -16.02 -7.84 1.41
N ASP A 54 -16.31 -9.06 0.98
CA ASP A 54 -15.79 -10.25 1.63
C ASP A 54 -14.36 -10.49 1.18
N ILE A 55 -13.45 -10.39 2.13
CA ILE A 55 -12.02 -10.54 1.89
C ILE A 55 -11.42 -11.48 2.93
N LYS A 56 -10.48 -12.31 2.50
CA LYS A 56 -9.72 -13.16 3.42
C LYS A 56 -8.86 -12.28 4.32
N VAL A 57 -8.97 -12.51 5.65
CA VAL A 57 -8.19 -11.79 6.65
C VAL A 57 -7.29 -12.78 7.38
N ILE A 58 -6.04 -12.40 7.57
CA ILE A 58 -5.05 -13.16 8.32
C ILE A 58 -4.35 -12.26 9.35
N ASP A 59 -3.90 -12.83 10.45
CA ASP A 59 -3.12 -12.19 11.52
C ASP A 59 -1.70 -12.76 11.64
N TYR A 60 -1.44 -13.82 10.91
CA TYR A 60 -0.15 -14.48 10.82
C TYR A 60 0.18 -14.83 9.37
N LEU A 61 1.42 -14.57 8.95
CA LEU A 61 1.93 -14.89 7.63
C LEU A 61 2.94 -16.04 7.73
N GLN A 62 2.60 -17.18 7.12
CA GLN A 62 3.53 -18.32 7.05
C GLN A 62 4.63 -18.06 6.02
N ASP A 63 5.81 -18.67 6.26
CA ASP A 63 6.97 -18.53 5.37
C ASP A 63 6.70 -19.01 3.94
N ASN A 64 5.91 -20.06 3.82
CA ASN A 64 5.55 -20.70 2.55
C ASN A 64 4.22 -20.24 1.96
N ASP A 65 3.50 -19.30 2.58
CA ASP A 65 2.30 -18.69 2.00
C ASP A 65 2.71 -17.60 1.00
N ILE A 66 2.90 -18.00 -0.25
CA ILE A 66 3.50 -17.18 -1.30
C ILE A 66 2.43 -16.35 -2.01
N TYR A 67 2.70 -15.06 -2.13
CA TYR A 67 1.94 -14.08 -2.89
C TYR A 67 2.76 -13.57 -4.07
N ASP A 68 2.09 -13.28 -5.19
CA ASP A 68 2.74 -12.67 -6.35
C ASP A 68 3.21 -11.24 -6.01
N PHE A 69 2.39 -10.52 -5.23
CA PHE A 69 2.73 -9.20 -4.70
C PHE A 69 2.25 -9.04 -3.26
N ILE A 70 3.10 -8.44 -2.42
CA ILE A 70 2.76 -7.97 -1.08
C ILE A 70 2.78 -6.45 -1.10
N PHE A 71 1.63 -5.83 -0.87
CA PHE A 71 1.52 -4.38 -0.70
C PHE A 71 1.72 -4.04 0.78
N LEU A 72 2.87 -3.47 1.12
CA LEU A 72 3.22 -3.06 2.47
C LEU A 72 2.70 -1.64 2.71
N THR A 73 1.56 -1.54 3.40
CA THR A 73 0.79 -0.30 3.61
C THR A 73 0.73 0.08 5.09
N VAL A 74 1.84 -0.03 5.78
CA VAL A 74 1.99 0.33 7.18
C VAL A 74 2.49 1.77 7.33
N ARG A 75 2.37 2.34 8.53
CA ARG A 75 2.99 3.61 8.87
C ARG A 75 4.52 3.46 8.93
N GLU A 76 5.23 4.57 8.74
CA GLU A 76 6.70 4.58 8.74
C GLU A 76 7.29 3.98 10.03
N ASN A 77 6.77 4.32 11.20
CA ASN A 77 7.20 3.79 12.48
C ASN A 77 6.97 2.27 12.67
N GLN A 78 6.17 1.65 11.81
CA GLN A 78 5.89 0.19 11.81
C GLN A 78 6.69 -0.56 10.73
N LEU A 79 7.35 0.17 9.82
CA LEU A 79 7.99 -0.39 8.63
C LEU A 79 9.03 -1.46 8.97
N TYR A 80 9.96 -1.14 9.85
CA TYR A 80 11.06 -2.05 10.18
C TYR A 80 10.58 -3.35 10.86
N GLN A 81 9.54 -3.26 11.70
CA GLN A 81 8.93 -4.44 12.28
C GLN A 81 8.26 -5.31 11.21
N ALA A 82 7.52 -4.69 10.30
CA ALA A 82 6.88 -5.41 9.20
C ALA A 82 7.90 -6.06 8.24
N LEU A 83 9.01 -5.38 7.93
CA LEU A 83 10.09 -5.96 7.11
C LEU A 83 10.73 -7.17 7.80
N LYS A 84 10.94 -7.13 9.14
CA LYS A 84 11.46 -8.27 9.90
C LYS A 84 10.53 -9.49 9.82
N GLU A 85 9.22 -9.28 9.87
CA GLU A 85 8.23 -10.35 9.73
C GLU A 85 8.14 -10.89 8.29
N LEU A 86 8.36 -10.04 7.30
CA LEU A 86 8.40 -10.44 5.89
C LEU A 86 9.74 -11.13 5.50
N LYS A 87 10.75 -11.12 6.39
CA LYS A 87 12.07 -11.67 6.10
C LYS A 87 12.01 -13.15 5.73
N SER A 88 11.30 -13.97 6.50
CA SER A 88 11.20 -15.41 6.31
C SER A 88 10.24 -15.81 5.20
N ASN A 89 9.23 -14.97 4.90
CA ASN A 89 8.26 -15.25 3.85
C ASN A 89 8.91 -15.25 2.47
N LYS A 90 8.61 -16.24 1.63
CA LYS A 90 9.25 -16.48 0.33
C LYS A 90 8.66 -15.68 -0.84
N SER A 91 7.68 -14.82 -0.63
CA SER A 91 7.16 -13.94 -1.67
C SER A 91 8.25 -12.99 -2.19
N LYS A 92 8.33 -12.85 -3.50
CA LYS A 92 9.46 -12.13 -4.15
C LYS A 92 9.23 -10.62 -4.30
N ASN A 93 7.99 -10.15 -4.31
CA ASN A 93 7.69 -8.76 -4.65
C ASN A 93 6.98 -8.06 -3.48
N ILE A 94 7.71 -7.18 -2.78
CA ILE A 94 7.21 -6.36 -1.69
C ILE A 94 7.12 -4.92 -2.18
N ILE A 95 5.89 -4.44 -2.40
CA ILE A 95 5.61 -3.06 -2.83
C ILE A 95 5.50 -2.20 -1.59
N THR A 96 6.51 -1.38 -1.32
CA THR A 96 6.55 -0.55 -0.12
C THR A 96 5.83 0.78 -0.36
N MET A 97 4.57 0.87 0.08
CA MET A 97 3.77 2.10 0.02
C MET A 97 3.94 2.92 1.31
N VAL A 98 5.18 3.18 1.68
CA VAL A 98 5.55 3.89 2.91
C VAL A 98 6.32 5.14 2.54
N ASN A 99 5.95 6.25 3.18
CA ASN A 99 6.65 7.50 3.03
C ASN A 99 7.83 7.54 4.01
N SER A 100 9.06 7.50 3.51
CA SER A 100 10.28 7.49 4.31
C SER A 100 11.43 8.17 3.56
N ILE A 101 12.35 8.74 4.32
CA ILE A 101 13.62 9.29 3.80
C ILE A 101 14.73 8.24 3.75
N ASP A 102 14.48 7.04 4.27
CA ASP A 102 15.47 5.96 4.28
C ASP A 102 15.81 5.48 2.87
N THR A 103 17.02 4.94 2.75
CA THR A 103 17.46 4.28 1.52
C THR A 103 16.89 2.87 1.44
N TYR A 104 16.58 2.42 0.23
CA TYR A 104 15.98 1.09 0.00
C TYR A 104 16.96 -0.04 0.30
N GLU A 105 18.27 0.21 0.27
CA GLU A 105 19.32 -0.75 0.65
C GLU A 105 19.16 -1.21 2.11
N LYS A 106 18.74 -0.32 3.00
CA LYS A 106 18.44 -0.68 4.41
C LYS A 106 17.30 -1.69 4.47
N TRP A 107 16.26 -1.51 3.67
CA TRP A 107 15.10 -2.41 3.62
C TRP A 107 15.47 -3.75 2.99
N GLU A 108 16.22 -3.73 1.87
CA GLU A 108 16.71 -4.93 1.21
C GLU A 108 17.67 -5.75 2.11
N SER A 109 18.45 -5.10 2.98
CA SER A 109 19.30 -5.81 3.93
C SER A 109 18.52 -6.68 4.92
N ILE A 110 17.24 -6.36 5.15
CA ILE A 110 16.34 -7.10 6.04
C ILE A 110 15.64 -8.23 5.28
N VAL A 111 14.97 -7.91 4.18
CA VAL A 111 14.09 -8.85 3.47
C VAL A 111 14.80 -9.62 2.35
N GLY A 112 15.99 -9.22 1.97
CA GLY A 112 16.75 -9.78 0.85
C GLY A 112 16.72 -8.89 -0.40
N LYS A 113 17.86 -8.88 -1.08
CA LYS A 113 18.09 -8.06 -2.28
C LYS A 113 17.10 -8.40 -3.40
N GLY A 114 16.60 -7.38 -4.09
CA GLY A 114 15.70 -7.50 -5.25
C GLY A 114 14.24 -7.76 -4.89
N ARG A 115 13.86 -7.83 -3.60
CA ARG A 115 12.47 -8.04 -3.19
C ARG A 115 11.67 -6.74 -3.09
N ILE A 116 12.33 -5.61 -2.82
CA ILE A 116 11.66 -4.31 -2.66
C ILE A 116 11.30 -3.71 -4.01
N LEU A 117 10.09 -3.24 -4.13
CA LEU A 117 9.61 -2.39 -5.21
C LEU A 117 9.00 -1.13 -4.57
N PRO A 118 9.75 -0.03 -4.52
CA PRO A 118 9.28 1.17 -3.86
C PRO A 118 8.11 1.80 -4.62
N ALA A 119 7.11 2.25 -3.85
CA ALA A 119 5.92 2.89 -4.36
C ALA A 119 5.41 3.98 -3.41
N PHE A 120 4.49 4.80 -3.92
CA PHE A 120 3.75 5.78 -3.15
C PHE A 120 2.27 5.72 -3.55
N PRO A 121 1.33 5.63 -2.60
CA PRO A 121 -0.09 5.52 -2.91
C PRO A 121 -0.67 6.87 -3.37
N GLY A 122 -1.38 6.87 -4.48
CA GLY A 122 -2.19 7.99 -4.93
C GLY A 122 -3.60 7.91 -4.36
N ALA A 123 -3.74 8.09 -3.05
CA ALA A 123 -5.01 7.89 -2.35
C ALA A 123 -5.04 8.60 -1.00
N GLY A 124 -6.23 8.90 -0.52
CA GLY A 124 -6.47 9.48 0.79
C GLY A 124 -7.85 9.16 1.32
N GLY A 125 -8.07 9.44 2.60
CA GLY A 125 -9.35 9.21 3.26
C GLY A 125 -9.23 8.93 4.75
N SER A 126 -10.27 8.35 5.32
CA SER A 126 -10.36 8.02 6.75
C SER A 126 -11.06 6.67 6.98
N ILE A 127 -10.90 6.13 8.18
CA ILE A 127 -11.72 5.03 8.70
C ILE A 127 -12.42 5.55 9.95
N THR A 128 -13.74 5.56 9.93
CA THR A 128 -14.56 5.99 11.06
C THR A 128 -15.58 4.89 11.37
N ASN A 129 -15.65 4.44 12.61
CA ASN A 129 -16.52 3.32 13.03
C ASN A 129 -16.35 2.09 12.12
N ASP A 130 -15.08 1.75 11.81
CA ASP A 130 -14.67 0.66 10.92
C ASP A 130 -15.11 0.75 9.46
N ILE A 131 -15.75 1.84 9.06
CA ILE A 131 -16.16 2.11 7.69
C ILE A 131 -15.08 2.94 7.00
N LEU A 132 -14.55 2.40 5.92
CA LEU A 132 -13.60 3.11 5.06
C LEU A 132 -14.33 4.18 4.23
N ASP A 133 -13.85 5.41 4.32
CA ASP A 133 -14.23 6.53 3.46
C ASP A 133 -12.97 7.06 2.79
N ALA A 134 -12.64 6.52 1.63
CA ALA A 134 -11.39 6.81 0.94
C ALA A 134 -11.56 6.76 -0.57
N SER A 135 -10.72 7.51 -1.25
CA SER A 135 -10.71 7.58 -2.71
C SER A 135 -9.30 7.66 -3.28
N LEU A 136 -9.18 7.27 -4.54
CA LEU A 136 -7.97 7.49 -5.31
C LEU A 136 -7.85 8.97 -5.67
N THR A 137 -6.64 9.49 -5.60
CA THR A 137 -6.34 10.84 -6.07
C THR A 137 -6.38 10.86 -7.60
N PRO A 138 -6.94 11.91 -8.23
CA PRO A 138 -6.93 12.04 -9.68
C PRO A 138 -5.52 11.92 -10.28
N ARG A 139 -5.43 11.30 -11.46
CA ARG A 139 -4.16 11.01 -12.12
C ARG A 139 -3.27 12.24 -12.31
N PHE A 140 -3.85 13.39 -12.57
CA PHE A 140 -3.12 14.64 -12.82
C PHE A 140 -2.65 15.33 -11.53
N ILE A 141 -3.16 14.92 -10.36
CA ILE A 141 -2.75 15.43 -9.05
C ILE A 141 -1.67 14.51 -8.48
N GLN A 142 -2.01 13.25 -8.19
CA GLN A 142 -1.12 12.30 -7.54
C GLN A 142 -1.54 10.86 -7.87
N PRO A 143 -1.04 10.25 -8.95
CA PRO A 143 -1.28 8.83 -9.20
C PRO A 143 -0.43 7.95 -8.27
N THR A 144 -0.79 6.69 -8.15
CA THR A 144 0.09 5.69 -7.52
C THR A 144 1.43 5.65 -8.28
N THR A 145 2.50 6.03 -7.61
CA THR A 145 3.82 6.15 -8.23
C THR A 145 4.72 5.01 -7.78
N PHE A 146 5.47 4.40 -8.68
CA PHE A 146 6.39 3.32 -8.35
C PHE A 146 7.53 3.21 -9.34
N SER A 147 8.62 2.54 -8.96
CA SER A 147 9.67 2.09 -9.89
C SER A 147 10.49 0.94 -9.30
N GLU A 148 11.27 0.30 -10.14
CA GLU A 148 12.42 -0.47 -9.64
C GLU A 148 13.42 0.46 -8.95
N ILE A 149 14.16 -0.06 -7.98
CA ILE A 149 15.26 0.69 -7.36
C ILE A 149 16.27 1.14 -8.41
N THR A 150 16.49 0.32 -9.44
CA THR A 150 17.40 0.62 -10.55
C THR A 150 16.80 1.59 -11.60
N GLY A 151 15.54 1.95 -11.49
CA GLY A 151 14.81 2.75 -12.48
C GLY A 151 14.41 2.02 -13.75
N LYS A 152 14.86 0.78 -13.95
CA LYS A 152 14.57 0.00 -15.17
C LYS A 152 13.15 -0.56 -15.15
N LYS A 153 12.57 -0.71 -16.34
CA LYS A 153 11.32 -1.48 -16.50
C LYS A 153 11.63 -2.97 -16.48
N THR A 154 10.89 -3.73 -15.70
CA THR A 154 11.04 -5.18 -15.54
C THR A 154 9.70 -5.89 -15.72
N ASN A 155 9.71 -7.21 -15.80
CA ASN A 155 8.48 -8.00 -15.91
C ASN A 155 7.54 -7.74 -14.74
N ARG A 156 8.05 -7.60 -13.49
CA ARG A 156 7.19 -7.34 -12.34
C ARG A 156 6.59 -5.93 -12.35
N THR A 157 7.29 -4.90 -12.86
CA THR A 157 6.71 -3.56 -13.01
C THR A 157 5.66 -3.53 -14.12
N GLN A 158 5.82 -4.32 -15.18
CA GLN A 158 4.81 -4.49 -16.21
C GLN A 158 3.57 -5.20 -15.66
N GLN A 159 3.74 -6.31 -14.91
CA GLN A 159 2.64 -7.01 -14.25
C GLN A 159 1.89 -6.10 -13.29
N LEU A 160 2.60 -5.33 -12.45
CA LEU A 160 1.97 -4.36 -11.54
C LEU A 160 1.18 -3.29 -12.29
N SER A 161 1.73 -2.78 -13.41
CA SER A 161 1.02 -1.83 -14.28
C SER A 161 -0.27 -2.41 -14.85
N GLN A 162 -0.27 -3.69 -15.24
CA GLN A 162 -1.48 -4.39 -15.72
C GLN A 162 -2.51 -4.56 -14.61
N ILE A 163 -2.06 -4.93 -13.39
CA ILE A 163 -2.92 -5.04 -12.20
C ILE A 163 -3.59 -3.68 -11.93
N PHE A 164 -2.83 -2.60 -11.87
CA PHE A 164 -3.38 -1.27 -11.62
C PHE A 164 -4.34 -0.81 -12.72
N LYS A 165 -4.00 -1.06 -13.99
CA LYS A 165 -4.89 -0.77 -15.12
C LYS A 165 -6.22 -1.51 -15.01
N HIS A 166 -6.18 -2.80 -14.71
CA HIS A 166 -7.39 -3.64 -14.56
C HIS A 166 -8.22 -3.20 -13.35
N ALA A 167 -7.59 -2.89 -12.22
CA ALA A 167 -8.25 -2.38 -11.02
C ALA A 167 -8.63 -0.88 -11.11
N ARG A 168 -8.42 -0.23 -12.27
CA ARG A 168 -8.68 1.20 -12.51
C ARG A 168 -7.99 2.12 -11.50
N ILE A 169 -6.82 1.73 -11.03
CA ILE A 169 -5.97 2.54 -10.15
C ILE A 169 -5.10 3.42 -11.03
N PRO A 170 -5.20 4.77 -10.96
CA PRO A 170 -4.31 5.66 -11.66
C PRO A 170 -2.86 5.43 -11.20
N PHE A 171 -1.94 5.27 -12.16
CA PHE A 171 -0.54 5.03 -11.81
C PHE A 171 0.42 5.73 -12.77
N GLN A 172 1.65 5.88 -12.31
CA GLN A 172 2.82 6.25 -13.11
C GLN A 172 4.04 5.46 -12.67
N GLN A 173 4.93 5.21 -13.62
CA GLN A 173 6.25 4.66 -13.34
C GLN A 173 7.30 5.75 -13.55
N VAL A 174 8.17 5.95 -12.56
CA VAL A 174 9.25 6.93 -12.57
C VAL A 174 10.61 6.24 -12.71
N ASN A 175 11.65 6.99 -13.08
CA ASN A 175 12.99 6.41 -13.23
C ASN A 175 13.75 6.32 -11.89
N ASN A 176 13.41 7.17 -10.92
CA ASN A 176 14.05 7.18 -9.61
C ASN A 176 13.01 7.49 -8.53
N MET A 177 12.57 6.43 -7.85
CA MET A 177 11.55 6.57 -6.82
C MET A 177 12.07 7.29 -5.57
N HIS A 178 13.35 7.12 -5.23
CA HIS A 178 13.93 7.77 -4.06
C HIS A 178 13.96 9.29 -4.22
N ILE A 179 14.47 9.78 -5.34
CA ILE A 179 14.44 11.23 -5.65
C ILE A 179 12.99 11.73 -5.68
N TRP A 180 12.09 10.96 -6.32
CA TRP A 180 10.68 11.34 -6.39
C TRP A 180 10.05 11.48 -4.99
N GLN A 181 10.32 10.52 -4.07
CA GLN A 181 9.82 10.58 -2.70
C GLN A 181 10.39 11.77 -1.92
N LEU A 182 11.70 12.05 -2.06
CA LEU A 182 12.32 13.21 -1.42
C LEU A 182 11.70 14.53 -1.90
N CYS A 183 11.50 14.69 -3.21
CA CYS A 183 10.83 15.86 -3.77
C CYS A 183 9.39 15.99 -3.27
N HIS A 184 8.66 14.87 -3.22
CA HIS A 184 7.29 14.84 -2.70
C HIS A 184 7.23 15.24 -1.23
N LEU A 185 8.11 14.70 -0.39
CA LEU A 185 8.22 15.09 1.02
C LEU A 185 8.57 16.56 1.20
N GLY A 186 9.54 17.06 0.43
CA GLY A 186 9.92 18.46 0.43
C GLY A 186 8.79 19.43 0.09
N MET A 187 7.80 18.97 -0.68
CA MET A 187 6.58 19.73 -0.99
C MET A 187 5.50 19.57 0.08
N VAL A 188 5.26 18.35 0.56
CA VAL A 188 4.15 18.03 1.46
C VAL A 188 4.40 18.54 2.88
N ILE A 189 5.64 18.47 3.38
CA ILE A 189 5.95 18.88 4.75
C ILE A 189 5.63 20.36 4.99
N PRO A 190 6.11 21.33 4.16
CA PRO A 190 5.76 22.74 4.33
C PRO A 190 4.26 23.02 4.18
N LEU A 191 3.56 22.31 3.28
CA LEU A 191 2.12 22.46 3.12
C LEU A 191 1.34 21.97 4.35
N ALA A 192 1.75 20.85 4.92
CA ALA A 192 1.16 20.33 6.16
C ALA A 192 1.43 21.27 7.34
N ASP A 193 2.65 21.79 7.47
CA ASP A 193 3.01 22.76 8.50
C ASP A 193 2.16 24.04 8.39
N ALA A 194 2.05 24.59 7.20
CA ALA A 194 1.21 25.77 6.94
C ALA A 194 -0.28 25.51 7.27
N TYR A 195 -0.80 24.32 6.94
CA TYR A 195 -2.17 23.94 7.28
C TYR A 195 -2.39 23.91 8.79
N TYR A 196 -1.51 23.27 9.54
CA TYR A 196 -1.62 23.20 11.01
C TYR A 196 -1.41 24.54 11.70
N GLN A 197 -0.65 25.47 11.11
CA GLN A 197 -0.49 26.81 11.65
C GLN A 197 -1.71 27.72 11.43
N THR A 198 -2.58 27.39 10.46
CA THR A 198 -3.79 28.19 10.16
C THR A 198 -5.03 27.70 10.91
N GLU A 199 -5.00 26.52 11.55
CA GLU A 199 -6.11 26.01 12.39
C GLU A 199 -6.04 26.46 13.86
N TYR A 200 -5.03 27.27 14.22
CA TYR A 200 -4.85 27.91 15.52
C TYR A 200 -4.68 29.42 15.31
#